data_e5fecd6047d5059d677b6c39946ff23b
#
_entry.id   e5fecd6047d5059d677b6c39946ff23b
#
_cell.length_a   1.000
_cell.length_b   1.000
_cell.length_c   1.000
_cell.angle_alpha   90.00
_cell.angle_beta   90.00
_cell.angle_gamma   90.00
#
_symmetry.space_group_name_H-M   'P 1'
#
loop_
_entity.id
_entity.type
_entity.pdbx_description
1 polymer ?
#
loop_
_entity_poly.entity_id
_entity_poly.type
_entity_poly.pdbx_seq_one_letter_code
_entity_poly.pdbx_strand_id
1 'polypeptide(L)' 'MRTIFAGYNPKRNSIDVYTSIGYMLHIDCWKAEKDLKTTPGSNCALKALAIDEPLEYARLYLDGNLQMWVDVEDSLKL' A
#
# COMPACT_ATOMS: atom_id res chain seq x y z
N MET A 1 -3.77 18.58 -4.13
CA MET A 1 -4.06 17.46 -5.04
C MET A 1 -4.90 16.42 -4.32
N ARG A 2 -5.92 15.94 -4.95
CA ARG A 2 -6.86 15.02 -4.32
C ARG A 2 -6.85 13.68 -5.05
N THR A 3 -6.74 12.58 -4.31
CA THR A 3 -6.83 11.23 -4.87
C THR A 3 -8.30 10.89 -5.11
N ILE A 4 -8.63 10.49 -6.34
CA ILE A 4 -10.00 10.11 -6.71
C ILE A 4 -10.17 8.60 -6.69
N PHE A 5 -9.17 7.87 -7.16
CA PHE A 5 -9.27 6.43 -7.36
C PHE A 5 -7.89 5.80 -7.28
N ALA A 6 -7.84 4.58 -6.76
CA ALA A 6 -6.63 3.78 -6.77
C ALA A 6 -7.00 2.34 -7.07
N GLY A 7 -6.14 1.65 -7.83
CA GLY A 7 -6.33 0.26 -8.18
C GLY A 7 -5.02 -0.50 -8.15
N TYR A 8 -5.08 -1.78 -7.76
CA TYR A 8 -3.91 -2.64 -7.75
C TYR A 8 -3.70 -3.27 -9.13
N ASN A 9 -2.47 -3.21 -9.62
CA ASN A 9 -2.07 -3.82 -10.88
C ASN A 9 -1.24 -5.07 -10.58
N PRO A 10 -1.79 -6.29 -10.75
CA PRO A 10 -1.08 -7.52 -10.43
C PRO A 10 0.12 -7.81 -11.34
N LYS A 11 0.07 -7.32 -12.58
CA LYS A 11 1.17 -7.54 -13.52
C LYS A 11 2.44 -6.80 -13.12
N ARG A 12 2.27 -5.60 -12.56
CA ARG A 12 3.39 -4.74 -12.14
C ARG A 12 3.62 -4.77 -10.64
N ASN A 13 2.72 -5.38 -9.89
CA ASN A 13 2.71 -5.30 -8.43
C ASN A 13 2.79 -3.84 -7.99
N SER A 14 1.86 -3.04 -8.49
CA SER A 14 1.84 -1.61 -8.23
C SER A 14 0.43 -1.13 -7.90
N ILE A 15 0.37 0.03 -7.25
CA ILE A 15 -0.89 0.74 -7.03
C ILE A 15 -0.92 1.91 -8.01
N ASP A 16 -1.92 1.94 -8.86
CA ASP A 16 -2.13 3.03 -9.80
C ASP A 16 -3.11 4.03 -9.18
N VAL A 17 -2.67 5.26 -8.96
CA VAL A 17 -3.43 6.30 -8.28
C VAL A 17 -3.80 7.40 -9.25
N TYR A 18 -5.09 7.71 -9.33
CA TYR A 18 -5.61 8.78 -10.18
C TYR A 18 -6.02 9.96 -9.31
N THR A 19 -5.60 11.16 -9.72
CA THR A 19 -5.87 12.38 -8.97
C THR A 19 -6.91 13.25 -9.67
N SER A 20 -7.43 14.24 -8.95
CA SER A 20 -8.48 15.14 -9.46
C SER A 20 -8.02 16.02 -10.63
N ILE A 21 -6.71 16.17 -10.81
CA ILE A 21 -6.15 16.97 -11.91
C ILE A 21 -5.76 16.13 -13.11
N GLY A 22 -6.18 14.85 -13.15
CA GLY A 22 -5.85 13.96 -14.26
C GLY A 22 -4.46 13.36 -14.21
N TYR A 23 -3.76 13.52 -13.10
CA TYR A 23 -2.43 12.98 -12.91
C TYR A 23 -2.50 11.53 -12.46
N MET A 24 -1.62 10.69 -13.00
CA MET A 24 -1.53 9.28 -12.59
C MET A 24 -0.19 9.03 -11.92
N LEU A 25 -0.24 8.43 -10.72
CA LEU A 25 0.92 8.05 -9.95
C LEU A 25 0.97 6.54 -9.83
N HIS A 26 2.15 5.96 -10.06
CA HIS A 26 2.36 4.52 -9.87
C HIS A 26 3.18 4.31 -8.60
N ILE A 27 2.65 3.53 -7.66
CA ILE A 27 3.37 3.15 -6.46
C ILE A 27 3.83 1.70 -6.64
N ASP A 28 5.15 1.52 -6.75
CA ASP A 28 5.74 0.18 -6.87
C ASP A 28 5.73 -0.48 -5.49
N CYS A 29 4.92 -1.53 -5.32
CA CYS A 29 4.78 -2.21 -4.04
C CYS A 29 6.09 -2.81 -3.55
N TRP A 30 6.93 -3.33 -4.44
CA TRP A 30 8.23 -3.85 -4.04
C TRP A 30 9.10 -2.75 -3.43
N LYS A 31 9.14 -1.58 -4.06
CA LYS A 31 9.91 -0.45 -3.54
C LYS A 31 9.31 0.10 -2.25
N ALA A 32 7.99 0.17 -2.19
CA ALA A 32 7.28 0.66 -1.01
C ALA A 32 7.55 -0.22 0.22
N GLU A 33 7.71 -1.54 0.00
CA GLU A 33 7.87 -2.52 1.08
C GLU A 33 9.32 -2.91 1.33
N LYS A 34 10.24 -2.45 0.49
CA LYS A 34 11.65 -2.86 0.54
C LYS A 34 12.30 -2.65 1.90
N ASP A 35 12.03 -1.53 2.54
CA ASP A 35 12.65 -1.17 3.80
C ASP A 35 11.75 -1.49 5.01
N LEU A 36 10.59 -2.09 4.77
CA LEU A 36 9.69 -2.45 5.85
C LEU A 36 10.16 -3.71 6.56
N LYS A 37 10.00 -3.74 7.87
CA LYS A 37 10.23 -4.92 8.68
C LYS A 37 8.91 -5.66 8.79
N THR A 38 8.80 -6.79 8.11
CA THR A 38 7.56 -7.57 8.05
C THR A 38 7.80 -9.00 8.48
N THR A 39 6.71 -9.66 8.89
CA THR A 39 6.67 -11.11 9.08
C THR A 39 5.91 -11.71 7.88
N PRO A 40 5.94 -13.05 7.69
CA PRO A 40 5.11 -13.67 6.65
C PRO A 40 3.62 -13.32 6.79
N GLY A 41 3.13 -13.19 8.02
CA GLY A 41 1.74 -12.81 8.27
C GLY A 41 1.43 -11.39 7.85
N SER A 42 2.27 -10.42 8.23
CA SER A 42 2.04 -9.02 7.85
C SER A 42 2.28 -8.80 6.36
N ASN A 43 3.17 -9.57 5.72
CA ASN A 43 3.34 -9.54 4.28
C ASN A 43 2.04 -9.93 3.55
N CYS A 44 1.38 -11.00 4.03
CA CYS A 44 0.09 -11.41 3.48
C CYS A 44 -0.97 -10.34 3.70
N ALA A 45 -0.96 -9.70 4.86
CA ALA A 45 -1.90 -8.63 5.17
C ALA A 45 -1.68 -7.41 4.26
N LEU A 46 -0.44 -7.04 4.00
CA LEU A 46 -0.12 -5.95 3.07
C LEU A 46 -0.60 -6.27 1.65
N LYS A 47 -0.41 -7.52 1.22
CA LYS A 47 -0.88 -7.95 -0.11
C LYS A 47 -2.40 -7.84 -0.20
N ALA A 48 -3.09 -8.32 0.81
CA ALA A 48 -4.55 -8.22 0.87
C ALA A 48 -5.00 -6.75 0.87
N LEU A 49 -4.31 -5.91 1.62
CA LEU A 49 -4.60 -4.47 1.65
C LEU A 49 -4.43 -3.84 0.27
N ALA A 50 -3.35 -4.17 -0.43
CA ALA A 50 -3.10 -3.63 -1.76
C ALA A 50 -4.18 -4.05 -2.76
N ILE A 51 -4.63 -5.29 -2.68
CA ILE A 51 -5.63 -5.84 -3.61
C ILE A 51 -7.04 -5.32 -3.27
N ASP A 52 -7.42 -5.39 -1.98
CA ASP A 52 -8.79 -5.09 -1.55
C ASP A 52 -9.02 -3.62 -1.26
N GLU A 53 -8.00 -2.92 -0.75
CA GLU A 53 -8.08 -1.52 -0.35
C GLU A 53 -6.89 -0.73 -0.90
N PRO A 54 -6.76 -0.64 -2.23
CA PRO A 54 -5.59 0.03 -2.82
C PRO A 54 -5.48 1.50 -2.45
N LEU A 55 -6.60 2.18 -2.26
CA LEU A 55 -6.59 3.58 -1.86
C LEU A 55 -6.00 3.75 -0.47
N GLU A 56 -6.36 2.87 0.46
CA GLU A 56 -5.82 2.89 1.83
C GLU A 56 -4.32 2.60 1.82
N TYR A 57 -3.90 1.61 1.03
CA TYR A 57 -2.47 1.30 0.86
C TYR A 57 -1.71 2.54 0.37
N ALA A 58 -2.26 3.22 -0.64
CA ALA A 58 -1.63 4.41 -1.20
C ALA A 58 -1.52 5.53 -0.16
N ARG A 59 -2.56 5.74 0.63
CA ARG A 59 -2.53 6.74 1.70
C ARG A 59 -1.46 6.46 2.72
N LEU A 60 -1.40 5.22 3.19
CA LEU A 60 -0.39 4.81 4.18
C LEU A 60 1.02 5.01 3.64
N TYR A 61 1.24 4.65 2.39
CA TYR A 61 2.54 4.82 1.77
C TYR A 61 2.92 6.30 1.66
N LEU A 62 2.01 7.12 1.14
CA LEU A 62 2.29 8.54 0.92
C LEU A 62 2.47 9.32 2.23
N ASP A 63 1.78 8.88 3.28
CA ASP A 63 1.91 9.49 4.61
C ASP A 63 3.11 8.95 5.40
N GLY A 64 3.79 7.94 4.87
CA GLY A 64 4.91 7.31 5.56
C GLY A 64 4.50 6.41 6.73
N ASN A 65 3.27 5.89 6.72
CA ASN A 65 2.70 5.14 7.83
C ASN A 65 2.60 3.63 7.59
N LEU A 66 3.18 3.11 6.51
CA LEU A 66 3.11 1.67 6.22
C LEU A 66 3.75 0.83 7.33
N GLN A 67 4.91 1.27 7.84
CA GLN A 67 5.57 0.51 8.92
C GLN A 67 4.72 0.49 10.19
N MET A 68 4.09 1.61 10.52
CA MET A 68 3.19 1.67 11.68
C MET A 68 2.02 0.71 11.51
N TRP A 69 1.43 0.65 10.33
CA TRP A 69 0.34 -0.27 10.03
C TRP A 69 0.78 -1.73 10.19
N VAL A 70 1.98 -2.05 9.66
CA VAL A 70 2.56 -3.39 9.79
C VAL A 70 2.80 -3.76 11.24
N ASP A 71 3.33 -2.83 12.02
CA ASP A 71 3.62 -3.06 13.44
C ASP A 71 2.35 -3.37 14.22
N VAL A 72 1.25 -2.67 13.91
CA VAL A 72 -0.05 -2.94 14.54
C VAL A 72 -0.56 -4.32 14.14
N GLU A 73 -0.44 -4.69 12.88
CA GLU A 73 -0.84 -6.02 12.41
C GLU A 73 -0.06 -7.12 13.10
N ASP A 74 1.25 -6.96 13.25
CA ASP A 74 2.08 -7.95 13.90
C ASP A 74 1.77 -8.07 15.39
N SER A 75 1.43 -6.96 16.05
CA SER A 75 1.11 -6.99 17.48
C SER A 75 -0.24 -7.64 17.76
N LEU A 76 -1.15 -7.66 16.80
CA LEU A 76 -2.46 -8.31 16.96
C LEU A 76 -2.38 -9.84 16.88
N LYS A 77 -1.24 -10.39 16.50
CA LYS A 77 -1.06 -11.83 16.30
C LYS A 77 -0.38 -12.55 17.47
N LEU A 78 -0.39 -11.95 18.59
CA LEU A 78 0.22 -12.54 19.79
C LEU A 78 -0.59 -13.72 20.33
#